data_9b267d8bcca035d57fc8eb9a6935fea3
#
_entry.id   9b267d8bcca035d57fc8eb9a6935fea3
#
_cell.length_a   1.000
_cell.length_b   1.000
_cell.length_c   1.000
_cell.angle_alpha   90.00
_cell.angle_beta   90.00
_cell.angle_gamma   90.00
#
_symmetry.space_group_name_H-M   'P 1'
#
loop_
_entity.id
_entity.type
_entity.pdbx_description
1 polymer ?
#
loop_
_entity_poly.entity_id
_entity_poly.type
_entity_poly.pdbx_seq_one_letter_code
_entity_poly.pdbx_strand_id
1 'polypeptide(L)'
;NSFVTAREIEKHWSSAQYKGAFFLERRDDRRYAVQGADGEPLGLSFLRSSIAAKFYGLEGYLVTGKGWRAQGARQLSADWHLEKLSVCKNNAAVLMAAENTYHCNYVTEKVFDSYACLAVPLVYGGLGHRYSELLPNESYVNLRGLTTDKVFEAVETIVFDSDFIARYQSDIQVLIDQTLTAENLAMERHRVVSELASIFRQ
;
A
#
# COMPACT_ATOMS: atom_id res chain seq x y z
N ASN A 1 0.02 -24.97 4.44
CA ASN A 1 -0.01 -24.32 5.75
C ASN A 1 0.02 -22.81 5.51
N SER A 2 -1.12 -22.13 5.55
CA SER A 2 -1.13 -20.68 5.49
C SER A 2 -0.52 -20.12 6.79
N PHE A 3 0.38 -19.13 6.68
CA PHE A 3 0.99 -18.47 7.85
C PHE A 3 -0.04 -17.72 8.70
N VAL A 4 -1.20 -17.39 8.14
CA VAL A 4 -2.30 -16.68 8.82
C VAL A 4 -3.61 -17.35 8.46
N THR A 5 -4.41 -17.69 9.46
CA THR A 5 -5.72 -18.31 9.25
C THR A 5 -6.79 -17.29 8.89
N ALA A 6 -7.84 -17.72 8.18
CA ALA A 6 -9.00 -16.87 7.87
C ALA A 6 -9.62 -16.25 9.13
N ARG A 7 -9.71 -17.02 10.22
CA ARG A 7 -10.24 -16.57 11.51
C ARG A 7 -9.39 -15.44 12.13
N GLU A 8 -8.06 -15.50 11.98
CA GLU A 8 -7.18 -14.45 12.48
C GLU A 8 -7.35 -13.16 11.66
N ILE A 9 -7.50 -13.27 10.34
CA ILE A 9 -7.77 -12.12 9.46
C ILE A 9 -9.13 -11.50 9.80
N GLU A 10 -10.18 -12.28 9.86
CA GLU A 10 -11.53 -11.84 10.20
C GLU A 10 -11.56 -11.14 11.58
N LYS A 11 -10.95 -11.77 12.57
CA LYS A 11 -10.82 -11.20 13.92
C LYS A 11 -10.07 -9.87 13.87
N HIS A 12 -8.96 -9.79 13.13
CA HIS A 12 -8.19 -8.56 13.01
C HIS A 12 -9.04 -7.44 12.42
N TRP A 13 -9.69 -7.65 11.26
CA TRP A 13 -10.46 -6.62 10.59
C TRP A 13 -11.70 -6.19 11.37
N SER A 14 -12.36 -7.11 12.08
CA SER A 14 -13.53 -6.78 12.91
C SER A 14 -13.19 -6.04 14.19
N SER A 15 -11.95 -6.17 14.70
CA SER A 15 -11.49 -5.53 15.94
C SER A 15 -10.46 -4.42 15.73
N ALA A 16 -10.13 -4.08 14.49
CA ALA A 16 -9.15 -3.04 14.18
C ALA A 16 -9.57 -1.68 14.76
N GLN A 17 -8.65 -1.02 15.47
CA GLN A 17 -8.86 0.31 16.02
C GLN A 17 -9.10 1.34 14.91
N TYR A 18 -8.41 1.17 13.79
CA TYR A 18 -8.50 2.04 12.62
C TYR A 18 -9.10 1.27 11.45
N LYS A 19 -10.23 1.73 10.94
CA LYS A 19 -10.81 1.25 9.69
C LYS A 19 -9.87 1.53 8.51
N GLY A 20 -9.18 2.68 8.55
CA GLY A 20 -8.13 3.03 7.59
C GLY A 20 -7.01 3.85 8.21
N ALA A 21 -5.77 3.59 7.75
CA ALA A 21 -4.58 4.30 8.19
C ALA A 21 -3.80 4.87 6.99
N PHE A 22 -3.39 6.14 7.11
CA PHE A 22 -2.79 6.94 6.05
C PHE A 22 -1.50 7.58 6.58
N PHE A 23 -0.36 6.92 6.35
CA PHE A 23 0.98 7.39 6.71
C PHE A 23 1.63 8.06 5.50
N LEU A 24 1.55 9.38 5.40
CA LEU A 24 2.08 10.12 4.25
C LEU A 24 2.38 11.57 4.60
N GLU A 25 3.34 12.16 3.88
CA GLU A 25 3.52 13.60 3.90
C GLU A 25 2.40 14.28 3.12
N ARG A 26 1.84 15.36 3.66
CA ARG A 26 0.81 16.16 3.01
C ARG A 26 1.41 16.96 1.85
N ARG A 27 0.87 16.78 0.65
CA ARG A 27 1.32 17.39 -0.60
C ARG A 27 0.10 17.98 -1.33
N ASP A 28 -0.32 19.19 -0.93
CA ASP A 28 -1.53 19.85 -1.45
C ASP A 28 -1.27 20.69 -2.72
N ASP A 29 -0.02 20.89 -3.10
CA ASP A 29 0.34 21.65 -4.28
C ASP A 29 0.20 20.80 -5.54
N ARG A 30 -0.45 21.35 -6.59
CA ARG A 30 -0.65 20.68 -7.88
C ARG A 30 0.64 20.32 -8.61
N ARG A 31 1.76 20.92 -8.26
CA ARG A 31 3.08 20.48 -8.77
C ARG A 31 3.41 19.01 -8.48
N TYR A 32 2.72 18.40 -7.51
CA TYR A 32 2.84 16.98 -7.18
C TYR A 32 1.84 16.09 -7.93
N ALA A 33 1.03 16.67 -8.82
CA ALA A 33 0.10 15.98 -9.71
C ALA A 33 0.65 15.96 -11.14
N VAL A 34 1.91 15.53 -11.29
CA VAL A 34 2.56 15.45 -12.61
C VAL A 34 1.85 14.42 -13.47
N GLN A 35 1.59 14.78 -14.73
CA GLN A 35 0.98 13.89 -15.73
C GLN A 35 2.01 13.54 -16.81
N GLY A 36 1.91 12.34 -17.35
CA GLY A 36 2.61 11.91 -18.55
C GLY A 36 2.02 12.54 -19.82
N ALA A 37 2.70 12.35 -20.93
CA ALA A 37 2.24 12.85 -22.24
C ALA A 37 0.91 12.22 -22.69
N ASP A 38 0.60 11.05 -22.19
CA ASP A 38 -0.65 10.29 -22.40
C ASP A 38 -1.79 10.68 -21.44
N GLY A 39 -1.54 11.67 -20.54
CA GLY A 39 -2.49 12.10 -19.52
C GLY A 39 -2.56 11.20 -18.29
N GLU A 40 -1.82 10.10 -18.23
CA GLU A 40 -1.73 9.26 -17.03
C GLU A 40 -0.97 10.00 -15.91
N PRO A 41 -1.42 9.88 -14.65
CA PRO A 41 -0.73 10.52 -13.54
C PRO A 41 0.62 9.83 -13.27
N LEU A 42 1.70 10.59 -13.40
CA LEU A 42 3.04 10.16 -12.96
C LEU A 42 3.27 10.48 -11.49
N GLY A 43 2.82 11.65 -11.02
CA GLY A 43 2.92 12.06 -9.62
C GLY A 43 1.65 11.74 -8.85
N LEU A 44 1.71 10.85 -7.87
CA LEU A 44 0.55 10.42 -7.07
C LEU A 44 0.48 11.09 -5.68
N SER A 45 1.47 11.88 -5.31
CA SER A 45 1.53 12.46 -3.96
C SER A 45 0.37 13.41 -3.66
N PHE A 46 -0.08 14.19 -4.66
CA PHE A 46 -1.26 15.05 -4.54
C PHE A 46 -2.54 14.22 -4.37
N LEU A 47 -2.74 13.18 -5.20
CA LEU A 47 -3.89 12.28 -5.11
C LEU A 47 -3.97 11.61 -3.72
N ARG A 48 -2.84 11.09 -3.23
CA ARG A 48 -2.74 10.47 -1.89
C ARG A 48 -3.13 11.44 -0.78
N SER A 49 -2.65 12.69 -0.86
CA SER A 49 -2.99 13.75 0.10
C SER A 49 -4.48 14.11 0.02
N SER A 50 -5.04 14.21 -1.19
CA SER A 50 -6.45 14.52 -1.40
C SER A 50 -7.37 13.42 -0.85
N ILE A 51 -6.98 12.15 -1.03
CA ILE A 51 -7.70 11.01 -0.44
C ILE A 51 -7.60 11.07 1.09
N ALA A 52 -6.40 11.17 1.65
CA ALA A 52 -6.20 11.19 3.09
C ALA A 52 -6.94 12.37 3.77
N ALA A 53 -7.07 13.52 3.09
CA ALA A 53 -7.82 14.66 3.59
C ALA A 53 -9.30 14.36 3.85
N LYS A 54 -9.91 13.42 3.12
CA LYS A 54 -11.30 12.99 3.35
C LYS A 54 -11.47 12.26 4.68
N PHE A 55 -10.43 11.61 5.17
CA PHE A 55 -10.45 10.83 6.40
C PHE A 55 -9.85 11.57 7.60
N TYR A 56 -9.21 12.73 7.35
CA TYR A 56 -8.53 13.49 8.41
C TYR A 56 -9.52 14.03 9.46
N GLY A 57 -9.29 13.63 10.70
CA GLY A 57 -10.12 14.05 11.85
C GLY A 57 -11.39 13.23 12.05
N LEU A 58 -11.66 12.24 11.20
CA LEU A 58 -12.79 11.32 11.40
C LEU A 58 -12.43 10.24 12.43
N GLU A 59 -13.41 9.87 13.24
CA GLU A 59 -13.29 8.75 14.18
C GLU A 59 -13.07 7.42 13.44
N GLY A 60 -12.22 6.55 13.99
CA GLY A 60 -11.88 5.29 13.36
C GLY A 60 -10.88 5.40 12.21
N TYR A 61 -10.30 6.58 11.95
CA TYR A 61 -9.29 6.78 10.92
C TYR A 61 -8.02 7.43 11.48
N LEU A 62 -6.87 6.96 11.01
CA LEU A 62 -5.57 7.54 11.33
C LEU A 62 -4.96 8.20 10.11
N VAL A 63 -4.81 9.52 10.13
CA VAL A 63 -4.06 10.28 9.13
C VAL A 63 -2.90 10.96 9.82
N THR A 64 -1.67 10.62 9.45
CA THR A 64 -0.47 11.12 10.12
C THR A 64 0.71 11.28 9.16
N GLY A 65 1.69 12.08 9.58
CA GLY A 65 2.89 12.42 8.83
C GLY A 65 3.08 13.92 8.75
N LYS A 66 4.18 14.33 8.11
CA LYS A 66 4.52 15.75 7.98
C LYS A 66 3.40 16.52 7.28
N GLY A 67 2.99 17.63 7.88
CA GLY A 67 1.95 18.53 7.34
C GLY A 67 0.52 18.19 7.77
N TRP A 68 0.26 17.05 8.45
CA TRP A 68 -1.06 16.72 8.99
C TRP A 68 -1.24 17.20 10.45
N ARG A 69 -0.17 17.14 11.26
CA ARG A 69 -0.13 17.69 12.62
C ARG A 69 1.15 18.49 12.80
N ALA A 70 1.14 19.46 13.71
CA ALA A 70 2.32 20.29 14.02
C ALA A 70 3.52 19.44 14.49
N GLN A 71 3.26 18.26 15.03
CA GLN A 71 4.26 17.26 15.43
C GLN A 71 3.88 15.94 14.76
N GLY A 72 4.19 15.80 13.48
CA GLY A 72 4.00 14.54 12.77
C GLY A 72 4.96 13.46 13.29
N ALA A 73 4.50 12.22 13.31
CA ALA A 73 5.27 11.05 13.75
C ALA A 73 6.69 11.01 13.15
N ARG A 74 6.80 11.36 11.87
CA ARG A 74 8.09 11.39 11.14
C ARG A 74 9.12 12.40 11.67
N GLN A 75 8.71 13.33 12.53
CA GLN A 75 9.61 14.29 13.19
C GLN A 75 10.07 13.82 14.57
N LEU A 76 9.37 12.83 15.15
CA LEU A 76 9.62 12.33 16.50
C LEU A 76 10.35 10.97 16.51
N SER A 77 10.23 10.19 15.44
CA SER A 77 10.85 8.87 15.33
C SER A 77 12.09 8.91 14.42
N ALA A 78 13.19 8.32 14.90
CA ALA A 78 14.37 8.08 14.09
C ALA A 78 14.10 7.08 12.94
N ASP A 79 13.11 6.19 13.12
CA ASP A 79 12.64 5.22 12.13
C ASP A 79 11.12 5.26 11.98
N TRP A 80 10.65 6.12 11.07
CA TRP A 80 9.23 6.27 10.77
C TRP A 80 8.59 5.00 10.18
N HIS A 81 9.40 4.12 9.56
CA HIS A 81 8.92 2.88 8.99
C HIS A 81 8.54 1.88 10.08
N LEU A 82 9.43 1.69 11.06
CA LEU A 82 9.12 0.85 12.23
C LEU A 82 7.95 1.41 13.04
N GLU A 83 7.86 2.73 13.17
CA GLU A 83 6.70 3.37 13.82
C GLU A 83 5.40 3.05 13.09
N LYS A 84 5.36 3.21 11.75
CA LYS A 84 4.20 2.83 10.94
C LYS A 84 3.79 1.38 11.17
N LEU A 85 4.76 0.45 11.09
CA LEU A 85 4.49 -0.96 11.31
C LEU A 85 3.96 -1.24 12.72
N SER A 86 4.56 -0.63 13.76
CA SER A 86 4.14 -0.83 15.15
C SER A 86 2.73 -0.32 15.42
N VAL A 87 2.34 0.80 14.80
CA VAL A 87 1.02 1.39 14.95
C VAL A 87 -0.04 0.63 14.14
N CYS A 88 0.30 0.21 12.91
CA CYS A 88 -0.68 -0.44 12.01
C CYS A 88 -0.87 -1.92 12.31
N LYS A 89 0.17 -2.61 12.78
CA LYS A 89 0.09 -4.04 13.06
C LYS A 89 -1.01 -4.34 14.06
N ASN A 90 -1.98 -5.15 13.65
CA ASN A 90 -3.17 -5.52 14.41
C ASN A 90 -4.11 -4.34 14.77
N ASN A 91 -3.93 -3.16 14.17
CA ASN A 91 -4.73 -1.98 14.49
C ASN A 91 -5.39 -1.32 13.27
N ALA A 92 -4.99 -1.64 12.04
CA ALA A 92 -5.55 -1.05 10.83
C ALA A 92 -6.13 -2.12 9.92
N ALA A 93 -7.37 -1.95 9.45
CA ALA A 93 -8.01 -2.85 8.48
C ALA A 93 -7.61 -2.50 7.04
N VAL A 94 -7.42 -1.22 6.74
CA VAL A 94 -7.02 -0.71 5.42
C VAL A 94 -5.80 0.20 5.56
N LEU A 95 -4.84 0.12 4.64
CA LEU A 95 -3.62 0.94 4.67
C LEU A 95 -3.35 1.61 3.32
N MET A 96 -3.03 2.91 3.33
CA MET A 96 -2.59 3.64 2.14
C MET A 96 -1.24 3.09 1.67
N ALA A 97 -1.25 2.38 0.55
CA ALA A 97 -0.09 1.73 -0.07
C ALA A 97 0.25 2.27 -1.47
N ALA A 98 -0.55 3.21 -2.00
CA ALA A 98 -0.23 3.83 -3.27
C ALA A 98 1.14 4.51 -3.22
N GLU A 99 1.92 4.39 -4.29
CA GLU A 99 3.25 4.96 -4.40
C GLU A 99 3.20 6.50 -4.54
N ASN A 100 4.36 7.15 -4.41
CA ASN A 100 4.46 8.59 -4.65
C ASN A 100 4.46 8.93 -6.15
N THR A 101 4.89 7.95 -6.96
CA THR A 101 5.05 8.08 -8.41
C THR A 101 4.47 6.84 -9.06
N TYR A 102 3.77 7.00 -10.17
CA TYR A 102 3.27 5.88 -10.97
C TYR A 102 4.29 5.45 -12.01
N HIS A 103 4.61 4.18 -12.01
CA HIS A 103 5.31 3.48 -13.08
C HIS A 103 4.95 2.00 -13.01
N CYS A 104 4.75 1.35 -14.15
CA CYS A 104 4.23 -0.02 -14.19
C CYS A 104 5.03 -1.04 -13.37
N ASN A 105 6.34 -0.86 -13.21
CA ASN A 105 7.23 -1.74 -12.46
C ASN A 105 7.62 -1.17 -11.07
N TYR A 106 7.05 -0.04 -10.65
CA TYR A 106 7.45 0.60 -9.41
C TYR A 106 6.55 0.15 -8.26
N VAL A 107 7.05 -0.78 -7.47
CA VAL A 107 6.44 -1.29 -6.25
C VAL A 107 7.49 -1.24 -5.15
N THR A 108 7.16 -0.61 -4.03
CA THR A 108 8.06 -0.46 -2.88
C THR A 108 7.53 -1.22 -1.66
N GLU A 109 8.11 -0.95 -0.50
CA GLU A 109 7.74 -1.55 0.79
C GLU A 109 6.25 -1.41 1.15
N LYS A 110 5.54 -0.41 0.60
CA LYS A 110 4.20 -0.01 1.07
C LYS A 110 3.15 -1.12 0.96
N VAL A 111 3.15 -1.83 -0.16
CA VAL A 111 2.23 -2.95 -0.34
C VAL A 111 2.59 -4.11 0.57
N PHE A 112 3.88 -4.43 0.71
CA PHE A 112 4.36 -5.49 1.59
C PHE A 112 4.06 -5.18 3.06
N ASP A 113 4.26 -3.93 3.49
CA ASP A 113 3.92 -3.46 4.83
C ASP A 113 2.43 -3.63 5.13
N SER A 114 1.56 -3.40 4.13
CA SER A 114 0.13 -3.59 4.31
C SER A 114 -0.19 -5.04 4.65
N TYR A 115 0.33 -6.00 3.89
CA TYR A 115 0.14 -7.42 4.19
C TYR A 115 0.84 -7.86 5.49
N ALA A 116 2.01 -7.30 5.80
CA ALA A 116 2.69 -7.56 7.08
C ALA A 116 1.89 -7.05 8.29
N CYS A 117 1.08 -6.01 8.10
CA CYS A 117 0.14 -5.49 9.10
C CYS A 117 -1.23 -6.18 9.06
N LEU A 118 -1.47 -7.13 8.17
CA LEU A 118 -2.77 -7.71 7.85
C LEU A 118 -3.82 -6.65 7.44
N ALA A 119 -3.38 -5.59 6.79
CA ALA A 119 -4.26 -4.53 6.29
C ALA A 119 -4.45 -4.65 4.78
N VAL A 120 -5.66 -4.34 4.30
CA VAL A 120 -5.96 -4.29 2.87
C VAL A 120 -5.29 -3.06 2.25
N PRO A 121 -4.43 -3.21 1.23
CA PRO A 121 -3.73 -2.08 0.65
C PRO A 121 -4.63 -1.26 -0.28
N LEU A 122 -4.55 0.06 -0.17
CA LEU A 122 -5.04 0.99 -1.19
C LEU A 122 -3.91 1.26 -2.17
N VAL A 123 -4.01 0.76 -3.40
CA VAL A 123 -2.97 0.86 -4.42
C VAL A 123 -3.43 1.65 -5.63
N TYR A 124 -2.50 2.17 -6.43
CA TYR A 124 -2.79 2.76 -7.72
C TYR A 124 -2.07 1.96 -8.80
N GLY A 125 -2.80 1.17 -9.57
CA GLY A 125 -2.25 0.30 -10.61
C GLY A 125 -3.07 0.35 -11.90
N GLY A 126 -2.39 0.46 -13.05
CA GLY A 126 -2.99 0.35 -14.38
C GLY A 126 -2.87 -1.06 -14.96
N LEU A 127 -3.33 -1.23 -16.20
CA LEU A 127 -3.10 -2.46 -16.96
C LEU A 127 -1.59 -2.72 -17.09
N GLY A 128 -1.16 -3.96 -16.83
CA GLY A 128 0.25 -4.37 -16.88
C GLY A 128 1.10 -3.82 -15.73
N HIS A 129 0.48 -3.23 -14.69
CA HIS A 129 1.23 -2.89 -13.48
C HIS A 129 1.63 -4.16 -12.72
N ARG A 130 2.82 -4.14 -12.13
CA ARG A 130 3.41 -5.26 -11.38
C ARG A 130 2.50 -5.84 -10.28
N TYR A 131 1.50 -5.07 -9.81
CA TYR A 131 0.51 -5.58 -8.86
C TYR A 131 -0.27 -6.79 -9.38
N SER A 132 -0.54 -6.88 -10.70
CA SER A 132 -1.24 -8.05 -11.28
C SER A 132 -0.45 -9.36 -11.15
N GLU A 133 0.87 -9.26 -11.04
CA GLU A 133 1.73 -10.43 -10.83
C GLU A 133 1.93 -10.75 -9.34
N LEU A 134 2.09 -9.70 -8.52
CA LEU A 134 2.33 -9.84 -7.08
C LEU A 134 1.06 -10.19 -6.31
N LEU A 135 -0.10 -9.72 -6.77
CA LEU A 135 -1.40 -9.83 -6.14
C LEU A 135 -2.46 -10.29 -7.15
N PRO A 136 -2.30 -11.50 -7.74
CA PRO A 136 -3.15 -11.96 -8.83
C PRO A 136 -4.61 -12.19 -8.43
N ASN A 137 -4.90 -12.28 -7.13
CA ASN A 137 -6.27 -12.46 -6.61
C ASN A 137 -6.95 -11.13 -6.26
N GLU A 138 -6.30 -10.01 -6.55
CA GLU A 138 -6.84 -8.66 -6.39
C GLU A 138 -7.41 -8.38 -4.98
N SER A 139 -6.71 -8.80 -3.94
CA SER A 139 -7.08 -8.55 -2.55
C SER A 139 -6.68 -7.14 -2.06
N TYR A 140 -6.95 -6.13 -2.87
CA TYR A 140 -6.64 -4.73 -2.65
C TYR A 140 -7.74 -3.81 -3.19
N VAL A 141 -7.73 -2.54 -2.81
CA VAL A 141 -8.55 -1.51 -3.43
C VAL A 141 -7.70 -0.73 -4.44
N ASN A 142 -8.07 -0.79 -5.72
CA ASN A 142 -7.40 -0.03 -6.76
C ASN A 142 -8.00 1.37 -6.87
N LEU A 143 -7.16 2.38 -6.68
CA LEU A 143 -7.54 3.79 -6.71
C LEU A 143 -7.66 4.37 -8.12
N ARG A 144 -7.18 3.64 -9.16
CA ARG A 144 -7.18 4.14 -10.54
C ARG A 144 -8.61 4.34 -11.05
N GLY A 145 -8.86 5.53 -11.58
CA GLY A 145 -10.18 5.90 -12.09
C GLY A 145 -11.22 6.27 -11.02
N LEU A 146 -10.86 6.19 -9.73
CA LEU A 146 -11.76 6.60 -8.65
C LEU A 146 -11.55 8.07 -8.28
N THR A 147 -12.65 8.77 -8.06
CA THR A 147 -12.62 10.07 -7.37
C THR A 147 -12.33 9.88 -5.87
N THR A 148 -11.91 10.93 -5.19
CA THR A 148 -11.69 10.88 -3.73
C THR A 148 -12.94 10.46 -2.95
N ASP A 149 -14.13 10.85 -3.43
CA ASP A 149 -15.41 10.48 -2.82
C ASP A 149 -15.70 8.98 -3.03
N LYS A 150 -15.39 8.44 -4.19
CA LYS A 150 -15.54 7.01 -4.47
C LYS A 150 -14.53 6.15 -3.68
N VAL A 151 -13.33 6.67 -3.45
CA VAL A 151 -12.37 6.00 -2.56
C VAL A 151 -12.89 6.01 -1.12
N PHE A 152 -13.44 7.14 -0.66
CA PHE A 152 -14.06 7.23 0.66
C PHE A 152 -15.19 6.21 0.80
N GLU A 153 -16.12 6.17 -0.15
CA GLU A 153 -17.23 5.21 -0.18
C GLU A 153 -16.71 3.76 -0.17
N ALA A 154 -15.72 3.44 -0.99
CA ALA A 154 -15.15 2.09 -1.08
C ALA A 154 -14.53 1.64 0.25
N VAL A 155 -13.81 2.51 0.95
CA VAL A 155 -13.23 2.20 2.28
C VAL A 155 -14.32 2.09 3.34
N GLU A 156 -15.37 2.94 3.27
CA GLU A 156 -16.49 2.88 4.23
C GLU A 156 -17.34 1.63 4.08
N THR A 157 -17.48 1.13 2.86
CA THR A 157 -18.40 0.03 2.52
C THR A 157 -17.69 -1.30 2.25
N ILE A 158 -16.36 -1.35 2.44
CA ILE A 158 -15.61 -2.59 2.20
C ILE A 158 -16.17 -3.74 3.04
N VAL A 159 -16.48 -4.86 2.37
CA VAL A 159 -16.97 -6.07 3.01
C VAL A 159 -15.86 -7.12 2.99
N PHE A 160 -15.56 -7.64 4.15
CA PHE A 160 -14.56 -8.69 4.36
C PHE A 160 -15.24 -10.05 4.45
N ASP A 161 -15.86 -10.47 3.35
CA ASP A 161 -16.48 -11.78 3.28
C ASP A 161 -15.46 -12.94 3.15
N SER A 162 -15.95 -14.16 3.20
CA SER A 162 -15.11 -15.35 3.09
C SER A 162 -14.31 -15.43 1.79
N ASP A 163 -14.88 -14.94 0.68
CA ASP A 163 -14.25 -14.96 -0.63
C ASP A 163 -13.10 -13.93 -0.70
N PHE A 164 -13.32 -12.74 -0.12
CA PHE A 164 -12.26 -11.74 -0.02
C PHE A 164 -11.12 -12.23 0.88
N ILE A 165 -11.45 -12.85 2.03
CA ILE A 165 -10.45 -13.42 2.94
C ILE A 165 -9.62 -14.52 2.24
N ALA A 166 -10.28 -15.40 1.48
CA ALA A 166 -9.57 -16.44 0.73
C ALA A 166 -8.63 -15.87 -0.33
N ARG A 167 -9.05 -14.83 -1.08
CA ARG A 167 -8.19 -14.10 -2.02
C ARG A 167 -7.02 -13.42 -1.32
N TYR A 168 -7.26 -12.80 -0.19
CA TYR A 168 -6.24 -12.15 0.61
C TYR A 168 -5.17 -13.13 1.12
N GLN A 169 -5.59 -14.31 1.62
CA GLN A 169 -4.67 -15.37 2.01
C GLN A 169 -3.86 -15.91 0.83
N SER A 170 -4.49 -16.04 -0.33
CA SER A 170 -3.81 -16.48 -1.55
C SER A 170 -2.75 -15.48 -2.00
N ASP A 171 -3.03 -14.17 -1.96
CA ASP A 171 -2.05 -13.13 -2.30
C ASP A 171 -0.90 -13.07 -1.28
N ILE A 172 -1.15 -13.27 0.02
CA ILE A 172 -0.07 -13.44 1.01
C ILE A 172 0.85 -14.59 0.62
N GLN A 173 0.27 -15.75 0.25
CA GLN A 173 1.08 -16.91 -0.13
C GLN A 173 1.92 -16.61 -1.38
N VAL A 174 1.34 -15.98 -2.40
CA VAL A 174 2.06 -15.56 -3.61
C VAL A 174 3.22 -14.62 -3.27
N LEU A 175 2.99 -13.61 -2.41
CA LEU A 175 4.04 -12.69 -1.98
C LEU A 175 5.18 -13.41 -1.27
N ILE A 176 4.88 -14.35 -0.37
CA ILE A 176 5.88 -15.15 0.34
C ILE A 176 6.68 -15.99 -0.66
N ASP A 177 6.00 -16.71 -1.53
CA ASP A 177 6.62 -17.62 -2.51
C ASP A 177 7.51 -16.86 -3.49
N GLN A 178 7.09 -15.67 -3.92
CA GLN A 178 7.84 -14.87 -4.89
C GLN A 178 9.00 -14.08 -4.27
N THR A 179 8.90 -13.64 -3.01
CA THR A 179 9.82 -12.65 -2.47
C THR A 179 10.66 -13.13 -1.29
N LEU A 180 10.20 -14.14 -0.53
CA LEU A 180 10.85 -14.54 0.72
C LEU A 180 11.57 -15.89 0.65
N THR A 181 11.48 -16.64 -0.44
CA THR A 181 12.25 -17.87 -0.59
C THR A 181 13.73 -17.55 -0.86
N ALA A 182 14.64 -18.35 -0.30
CA ALA A 182 16.08 -18.16 -0.51
C ALA A 182 16.46 -18.24 -1.99
N GLU A 183 15.79 -19.11 -2.75
CA GLU A 183 16.00 -19.28 -4.18
C GLU A 183 15.61 -18.03 -4.97
N ASN A 184 14.40 -17.48 -4.73
CA ASN A 184 13.94 -16.29 -5.41
C ASN A 184 14.76 -15.05 -5.05
N LEU A 185 15.20 -14.92 -3.79
CA LEU A 185 16.13 -13.87 -3.38
C LEU A 185 17.48 -13.98 -4.07
N ALA A 186 18.00 -15.20 -4.26
CA ALA A 186 19.25 -15.42 -4.96
C ALA A 186 19.13 -15.12 -6.46
N MET A 187 18.03 -15.52 -7.10
CA MET A 187 17.73 -15.20 -8.50
C MET A 187 17.61 -13.70 -8.73
N GLU A 188 16.90 -13.00 -7.88
CA GLU A 188 16.71 -11.54 -8.00
C GLU A 188 18.02 -10.78 -7.78
N ARG A 189 18.84 -11.19 -6.81
CA ARG A 189 20.19 -10.63 -6.64
C ARG A 189 21.03 -10.82 -7.89
N HIS A 190 21.01 -12.03 -8.49
CA HIS A 190 21.75 -12.30 -9.72
C HIS A 190 21.27 -11.43 -10.88
N ARG A 191 19.94 -11.27 -11.04
CA ARG A 191 19.34 -10.40 -12.05
C ARG A 191 19.82 -8.95 -11.89
N VAL A 192 19.72 -8.38 -10.69
CA VAL A 192 20.13 -6.99 -10.41
C VAL A 192 21.64 -6.80 -10.70
N VAL A 193 22.49 -7.72 -10.25
CA VAL A 193 23.94 -7.65 -10.52
C VAL A 193 24.24 -7.73 -12.01
N SER A 194 23.55 -8.59 -12.74
CA SER A 194 23.74 -8.74 -14.18
C SER A 194 23.33 -7.47 -14.94
N GLU A 195 22.20 -6.87 -14.58
CA GLU A 195 21.72 -5.60 -15.17
C GLU A 195 22.71 -4.45 -14.90
N LEU A 196 23.15 -4.30 -13.63
CA LEU A 196 24.17 -3.30 -13.30
C LEU A 196 25.47 -3.51 -14.08
N ALA A 197 25.94 -4.75 -14.15
CA ALA A 197 27.15 -5.07 -14.92
C ALA A 197 27.00 -4.75 -16.42
N SER A 198 25.81 -4.90 -16.99
CA SER A 198 25.53 -4.55 -18.38
C SER A 198 25.62 -3.03 -18.62
N ILE A 199 25.11 -2.25 -17.68
CA ILE A 199 25.15 -0.76 -17.75
C ILE A 199 26.59 -0.27 -17.68
N PHE A 200 27.45 -0.84 -16.81
CA PHE A 200 28.85 -0.41 -16.66
C PHE A 200 29.79 -0.92 -17.76
N ARG A 201 29.34 -1.80 -18.65
CA ARG A 201 30.13 -2.27 -19.80
C ARG A 201 29.85 -1.52 -21.09
N GLN A 202 28.87 -0.60 -21.10
CA GLN A 202 28.59 0.33 -22.20
C GLN A 202 29.44 1.60 -22.08
#